data_567fdef477480a65146fad2bef88b8db
#
_entry.id   567fdef477480a65146fad2bef88b8db
#
_cell.length_a   1.000
_cell.length_b   1.000
_cell.length_c   1.000
_cell.angle_alpha   90.00
_cell.angle_beta   90.00
_cell.angle_gamma   90.00
#
_symmetry.space_group_name_H-M   'P 1'
#
loop_
_entity.id
_entity.type
_entity.pdbx_description
1 polymer ?
#
loop_
_entity_poly.entity_id
_entity_poly.type
_entity_poly.pdbx_seq_one_letter_code
_entity_poly.pdbx_strand_id
1 'polypeptide(L)' 'MNNEKEFLTPKELSEMLNLSISKLAFDRMRNVGVPFVKFAEGHRHSVRYPMFKIREFINKNMKAET' A
#
# COMPACT_ATOMS: atom_id res chain seq x y z
N MET A 1 7.59 10.00 -20.76
CA MET A 1 7.80 8.64 -20.24
C MET A 1 7.19 8.50 -18.87
N ASN A 2 6.52 7.40 -18.66
CA ASN A 2 5.85 7.15 -17.41
C ASN A 2 6.79 6.41 -16.46
N ASN A 3 7.08 7.03 -15.31
CA ASN A 3 7.96 6.42 -14.32
C ASN A 3 7.20 5.81 -13.16
N GLU A 4 5.92 5.65 -13.35
CA GLU A 4 5.09 5.13 -12.29
C GLU A 4 5.33 3.64 -12.11
N LYS A 5 5.55 3.24 -10.87
CA LYS A 5 5.77 1.83 -10.56
C LYS A 5 4.43 1.12 -10.47
N GLU A 6 4.42 -0.16 -10.84
CA GLU A 6 3.21 -0.96 -10.69
C GLU A 6 3.01 -1.42 -9.27
N PHE A 7 4.09 -1.54 -8.52
CA PHE A 7 4.04 -1.99 -7.12
C PHE A 7 4.89 -1.08 -6.28
N LEU A 8 4.44 -0.82 -5.07
CA LEU A 8 5.21 -0.04 -4.10
C LEU A 8 5.58 -0.91 -2.92
N THR A 9 6.77 -0.64 -2.38
CA THR A 9 7.16 -1.22 -1.10
C THR A 9 6.40 -0.50 0.01
N PRO A 10 6.35 -1.10 1.22
CA PRO A 10 5.74 -0.39 2.35
C PRO A 10 6.36 0.97 2.61
N LYS A 11 7.70 1.08 2.44
CA LYS A 11 8.36 2.36 2.64
C LYS A 11 7.90 3.38 1.63
N GLU A 12 7.80 2.97 0.36
CA GLU A 12 7.36 3.88 -0.68
C GLU A 12 5.92 4.33 -0.46
N LEU A 13 5.06 3.40 -0.06
CA LEU A 13 3.67 3.76 0.21
C LEU A 13 3.57 4.67 1.42
N SER A 14 4.38 4.40 2.45
CA SER A 14 4.43 5.24 3.62
C SER A 14 4.74 6.69 3.24
N GLU A 15 5.70 6.86 2.35
CA GLU A 15 6.09 8.19 1.92
C GLU A 15 5.02 8.83 1.04
N MET A 16 4.44 8.04 0.16
CA MET A 16 3.42 8.54 -0.75
C MET A 16 2.18 9.04 -0.01
N LEU A 17 1.73 8.28 0.98
CA LEU A 17 0.52 8.61 1.71
C LEU A 17 0.80 9.35 3.00
N ASN A 18 2.08 9.52 3.34
CA ASN A 18 2.48 10.18 4.58
C ASN A 18 1.89 9.47 5.80
N LEU A 19 1.94 8.14 5.76
CA LEU A 19 1.52 7.30 6.87
C LEU A 19 2.73 6.56 7.39
N SER A 20 2.71 6.21 8.67
CA SER A 20 3.87 5.52 9.23
C SER A 20 3.92 4.08 8.73
N ILE A 21 5.14 3.54 8.66
CA ILE A 21 5.33 2.14 8.29
C ILE A 21 4.64 1.24 9.30
N SER A 22 4.67 1.63 10.58
CA SER A 22 4.01 0.86 11.64
C SER A 22 2.51 0.79 11.41
N LYS A 23 1.89 1.90 10.98
CA LYS A 23 0.46 1.87 10.71
C LYS A 23 0.15 0.92 9.57
N LEU A 24 0.96 0.95 8.51
CA LEU A 24 0.73 0.06 7.38
C LEU A 24 0.85 -1.40 7.81
N ALA A 25 1.85 -1.71 8.63
CA ALA A 25 2.04 -3.08 9.11
C ALA A 25 0.88 -3.51 9.99
N PHE A 26 0.42 -2.61 10.86
CA PHE A 26 -0.69 -2.89 11.75
C PHE A 26 -1.96 -3.17 10.97
N ASP A 27 -2.21 -2.34 9.94
CA ASP A 27 -3.39 -2.55 9.10
C ASP A 27 -3.34 -3.89 8.37
N ARG A 28 -2.14 -4.28 7.91
CA ARG A 28 -1.98 -5.59 7.24
C ARG A 28 -2.32 -6.73 8.19
N MET A 29 -1.88 -6.62 9.44
CA MET A 29 -2.20 -7.65 10.44
C MET A 29 -3.69 -7.80 10.63
N ARG A 30 -4.41 -6.71 10.53
CA ARG A 30 -5.85 -6.70 10.76
C ARG A 30 -6.65 -6.89 9.48
N ASN A 31 -5.98 -7.05 8.36
CA ASN A 31 -6.62 -7.19 7.05
C ASN A 31 -7.51 -6.01 6.71
N VAL A 32 -7.04 -4.82 7.05
CA VAL A 32 -7.72 -3.59 6.69
C VAL A 32 -6.72 -2.68 5.99
N GLY A 33 -7.19 -1.56 5.48
CA GLY A 33 -6.34 -0.60 4.81
C GLY A 33 -6.08 -0.98 3.37
N VAL A 34 -4.91 -0.60 2.86
CA VAL A 34 -4.59 -0.77 1.45
C VAL A 34 -4.32 -2.24 1.15
N PRO A 35 -4.96 -2.81 0.12
CA PRO A 35 -4.70 -4.19 -0.27
C PRO A 35 -3.24 -4.39 -0.66
N PHE A 36 -2.72 -5.55 -0.37
CA PHE A 36 -1.32 -5.84 -0.62
C PHE A 36 -1.14 -7.26 -1.10
N VAL A 37 0.04 -7.53 -1.66
CA VAL A 37 0.45 -8.85 -2.10
C VAL A 37 1.66 -9.26 -1.24
N LYS A 38 1.67 -10.49 -0.81
CA LYS A 38 2.79 -11.01 -0.05
C LYS A 38 3.48 -12.09 -0.88
N PHE A 39 4.72 -11.84 -1.21
CA PHE A 39 5.54 -12.81 -1.94
C PHE A 39 6.41 -13.55 -0.93
N ALA A 40 6.32 -14.86 -0.92
CA ALA A 40 7.11 -15.69 -0.02
C ALA A 40 8.16 -16.43 -0.82
N GLU A 41 9.42 -16.25 -0.44
CA GLU A 41 10.54 -16.96 -1.07
C GLU A 41 11.43 -17.49 0.03
N GLY A 42 11.38 -18.80 0.24
CA GLY A 42 12.15 -19.38 1.31
C GLY A 42 11.71 -18.83 2.64
N HIS A 43 12.64 -18.16 3.33
CA HIS A 43 12.37 -17.60 4.65
C HIS A 43 11.95 -16.14 4.59
N ARG A 44 11.88 -15.57 3.39
CA ARG A 44 11.59 -14.16 3.25
C ARG A 44 10.17 -13.94 2.78
N HIS A 45 9.59 -12.88 3.28
CA HIS A 45 8.27 -12.43 2.84
C HIS A 45 8.41 -10.99 2.42
N SER A 46 8.08 -10.73 1.17
CA SER A 46 8.14 -9.38 0.62
C SER A 46 6.73 -8.88 0.39
N VAL A 47 6.40 -7.77 1.01
CA VAL A 47 5.10 -7.15 0.85
C VAL A 47 5.19 -6.09 -0.23
N ARG A 48 4.21 -6.10 -1.13
CA ARG A 48 4.12 -5.08 -2.17
C ARG A 48 2.68 -4.64 -2.30
N TYR A 49 2.51 -3.37 -2.62
CA TYR A 49 1.18 -2.78 -2.78
C TYR A 49 0.97 -2.47 -4.26
N PRO A 50 0.00 -3.15 -4.92
CA PRO A 50 -0.27 -2.87 -6.34
C PRO A 50 -0.77 -1.44 -6.49
N MET A 51 -0.21 -0.71 -7.44
CA MET A 51 -0.57 0.69 -7.62
C MET A 51 -2.05 0.86 -7.92
N PHE A 52 -2.63 -0.03 -8.74
CA PHE A 52 -4.04 0.13 -9.07
C PHE A 52 -4.93 -0.05 -7.84
N LYS A 53 -4.50 -0.88 -6.89
CA LYS A 53 -5.26 -1.04 -5.64
C LYS A 53 -5.07 0.16 -4.73
N ILE A 54 -3.89 0.77 -4.77
CA ILE A 54 -3.66 1.99 -4.01
C ILE A 54 -4.61 3.08 -4.50
N ARG A 55 -4.76 3.20 -5.80
CA ARG A 55 -5.65 4.20 -6.36
C ARG A 55 -7.10 3.94 -6.00
N GLU A 56 -7.51 2.68 -6.05
CA GLU A 56 -8.87 2.31 -5.64
C GLU A 56 -9.12 2.68 -4.19
N PHE A 57 -8.12 2.40 -3.35
CA PHE A 57 -8.24 2.71 -1.94
C PHE A 57 -8.37 4.21 -1.71
N ILE A 58 -7.56 4.99 -2.41
CA ILE A 58 -7.62 6.44 -2.28
C ILE A 58 -9.00 6.95 -2.71
N ASN A 59 -9.49 6.47 -3.86
CA ASN A 59 -10.80 6.91 -4.35
C ASN A 59 -11.92 6.52 -3.40
N LYS A 60 -11.84 5.31 -2.87
CA LYS A 60 -12.86 4.81 -1.97
C LYS A 60 -12.92 5.61 -0.68
N ASN A 61 -11.79 6.12 -0.25
CA ASN A 61 -11.70 6.87 1.01
C ASN A 61 -11.69 8.37 0.82
N MET A 62 -11.87 8.82 -0.41
CA MET A 62 -11.91 10.24 -0.68
C MET A 62 -13.21 10.83 -0.15
N LYS A 63 -13.08 11.93 0.58
CA LYS A 63 -14.25 12.62 1.12
C LYS A 63 -14.51 13.87 0.32
N ALA A 64 -15.75 14.08 -0.02
CA ALA A 64 -16.13 15.31 -0.70
C ALA A 64 -16.06 16.47 0.29
N GLU A 65 -15.54 17.59 -0.19
CA GLU A 65 -15.53 18.80 0.60
C GLU A 65 -16.78 19.58 0.30
N THR A 66 -17.51 19.95 1.31
CA THR A 66 -18.73 20.71 1.09
C THR A 66 -18.71 22.01 1.85
#